data_c166185a858974657ead6ca8d48be929
#
_entry.id   c166185a858974657ead6ca8d48be929
#
_cell.length_a   1.000
_cell.length_b   1.000
_cell.length_c   1.000
_cell.angle_alpha   90.00
_cell.angle_beta   90.00
_cell.angle_gamma   90.00
#
_symmetry.space_group_name_H-M   'P 1'
#
loop_
_entity.id
_entity.type
_entity.pdbx_description
1 polymer ?
#
loop_
_entity_poly.entity_id
_entity_poly.type
_entity_poly.pdbx_seq_one_letter_code
_entity_poly.pdbx_strand_id
1 'polypeptide(L)'
;MANNGSKYSFWESTQSIIDESLSYTKIPTNLADQIKTCNSTYTVRFGVQLGKKIHNFIGWRSVHSDHIMPAKGGIRYSIDANQDEVESMAALMSYKCAIVDVPFSGSKGALKIDPKKYERGEMARITRRFAQELIKSCLLYTSDAADD
;
A
#
# COMPACT_ATOMS: atom_id res chain seq x y z
N MET A 1 32.69 -3.31 -8.89
CA MET A 1 31.87 -3.01 -10.09
C MET A 1 30.45 -2.79 -9.60
N ALA A 2 30.03 -1.52 -9.55
CA ALA A 2 28.71 -1.14 -9.06
C ALA A 2 27.66 -1.50 -10.13
N ASN A 3 26.70 -2.30 -9.74
CA ASN A 3 25.57 -2.70 -10.59
C ASN A 3 24.64 -1.48 -10.74
N ASN A 4 24.73 -0.79 -11.85
CA ASN A 4 23.81 0.26 -12.26
C ASN A 4 22.49 -0.39 -12.69
N GLY A 5 21.73 -0.92 -11.71
CA GLY A 5 20.36 -1.37 -11.91
C GLY A 5 19.49 -0.16 -12.25
N SER A 6 18.82 -0.24 -13.37
CA SER A 6 17.85 0.71 -13.91
C SER A 6 17.01 1.34 -12.80
N LYS A 7 17.16 2.65 -12.61
CA LYS A 7 16.54 3.45 -11.55
C LYS A 7 15.16 3.97 -12.01
N TYR A 8 14.38 3.10 -12.62
CA TYR A 8 12.98 3.43 -12.87
C TYR A 8 12.17 3.06 -11.64
N SER A 9 11.57 4.08 -11.02
CA SER A 9 10.57 3.90 -9.98
C SER A 9 9.39 3.10 -10.55
N PHE A 10 8.88 2.14 -9.78
CA PHE A 10 7.68 1.39 -10.20
C PHE A 10 6.48 2.33 -10.30
N TRP A 11 6.45 3.35 -9.45
CA TRP A 11 5.47 4.44 -9.50
C TRP A 11 5.54 5.22 -10.81
N GLU A 12 6.73 5.65 -11.26
CA GLU A 12 6.92 6.35 -12.53
C GLU A 12 6.44 5.51 -13.73
N SER A 13 6.74 4.22 -13.72
CA SER A 13 6.26 3.30 -14.76
C SER A 13 4.73 3.18 -14.75
N THR A 14 4.12 3.11 -13.58
CA THR A 14 2.67 3.07 -13.42
C THR A 14 2.04 4.37 -13.90
N GLN A 15 2.60 5.52 -13.53
CA GLN A 15 2.15 6.84 -13.97
C GLN A 15 2.20 6.98 -15.49
N SER A 16 3.27 6.52 -16.14
CA SER A 16 3.41 6.57 -17.61
C SER A 16 2.28 5.81 -18.33
N ILE A 17 1.90 4.63 -17.82
CA ILE A 17 0.80 3.85 -18.40
C ILE A 17 -0.53 4.58 -18.24
N ILE A 18 -0.72 5.25 -17.10
CA ILE A 18 -1.95 6.01 -16.84
C ILE A 18 -2.00 7.24 -17.73
N ASP A 19 -0.90 7.99 -17.87
CA ASP A 19 -0.81 9.16 -18.74
C ASP A 19 -1.13 8.80 -20.20
N GLU A 20 -0.59 7.69 -20.68
CA GLU A 20 -0.94 7.17 -22.00
C GLU A 20 -2.44 6.87 -22.10
N SER A 21 -3.01 6.18 -21.11
CA SER A 21 -4.43 5.84 -21.09
C SER A 21 -5.32 7.09 -21.04
N LEU A 22 -4.94 8.09 -20.25
CA LEU A 22 -5.66 9.36 -20.13
C LEU A 22 -5.65 10.16 -21.43
N SER A 23 -4.61 10.02 -22.27
CA SER A 23 -4.53 10.70 -23.58
C SER A 23 -5.67 10.31 -24.53
N TYR A 24 -6.27 9.17 -24.34
CA TYR A 24 -7.44 8.70 -25.12
C TYR A 24 -8.79 9.17 -24.53
N THR A 25 -8.78 9.90 -23.43
CA THR A 25 -9.98 10.37 -22.74
C THR A 25 -10.07 11.90 -22.75
N LYS A 26 -11.27 12.43 -22.53
CA LYS A 26 -11.51 13.89 -22.41
C LYS A 26 -11.67 14.30 -20.94
N ILE A 27 -10.80 13.79 -20.08
CA ILE A 27 -10.85 14.09 -18.64
C ILE A 27 -10.13 15.41 -18.36
N PRO A 28 -10.70 16.32 -17.56
CA PRO A 28 -10.01 17.53 -17.12
C PRO A 28 -8.68 17.21 -16.38
N THR A 29 -7.65 18.03 -16.58
CA THR A 29 -6.31 17.80 -16.03
C THR A 29 -6.30 17.65 -14.51
N ASN A 30 -7.08 18.49 -13.80
CA ASN A 30 -7.20 18.41 -12.34
C ASN A 30 -7.76 17.06 -11.85
N LEU A 31 -8.69 16.47 -12.59
CA LEU A 31 -9.22 15.13 -12.28
C LEU A 31 -8.21 14.04 -12.64
N ALA A 32 -7.47 14.20 -13.73
CA ALA A 32 -6.39 13.30 -14.11
C ALA A 32 -5.32 13.21 -13.01
N ASP A 33 -4.94 14.35 -12.41
CA ASP A 33 -3.97 14.40 -11.31
C ASP A 33 -4.49 13.69 -10.04
N GLN A 34 -5.77 13.83 -9.73
CA GLN A 34 -6.39 13.09 -8.62
C GLN A 34 -6.39 11.58 -8.87
N ILE A 35 -6.70 11.13 -10.09
CA ILE A 35 -6.72 9.72 -10.46
C ILE A 35 -5.32 9.09 -10.31
N LYS A 36 -4.27 9.86 -10.48
CA LYS A 36 -2.88 9.40 -10.37
C LYS A 36 -2.34 9.39 -8.93
N THR A 37 -2.96 10.06 -8.00
CA THR A 37 -2.42 10.26 -6.65
C THR A 37 -3.08 9.33 -5.65
N CYS A 38 -2.29 8.69 -4.79
CA CYS A 38 -2.82 7.94 -3.66
C CYS A 38 -3.39 8.89 -2.60
N ASN A 39 -4.58 8.57 -2.13
CA ASN A 39 -5.30 9.37 -1.14
C ASN A 39 -4.58 9.42 0.21
N SER A 40 -4.06 8.26 0.64
CA SER A 40 -3.30 8.17 1.89
C SER A 40 -2.30 7.03 1.88
N THR A 41 -1.15 7.24 2.54
CA THR A 41 -0.16 6.19 2.79
C THR A 41 0.32 6.27 4.23
N TYR A 42 0.12 5.18 4.95
CA TYR A 42 0.56 5.02 6.34
C TYR A 42 1.85 4.22 6.38
N THR A 43 2.88 4.79 7.00
CA THR A 43 4.12 4.08 7.33
C THR A 43 4.10 3.72 8.80
N VAL A 44 4.17 2.44 9.10
CA VAL A 44 4.21 1.93 10.48
C VAL A 44 5.57 1.32 10.79
N ARG A 45 6.10 1.65 11.97
CA ARG A 45 7.32 1.05 12.53
C ARG A 45 6.98 0.45 13.87
N PHE A 46 7.38 -0.82 14.07
CA PHE A 46 7.04 -1.54 15.29
C PHE A 46 8.10 -2.57 15.67
N GLY A 47 8.17 -2.85 16.96
CA GLY A 47 9.03 -3.90 17.51
C GLY A 47 8.23 -5.15 17.88
N VAL A 48 8.84 -6.31 17.69
CA VAL A 48 8.32 -7.60 18.15
C VAL A 48 9.41 -8.33 18.92
N GLN A 49 9.10 -8.78 20.13
CA GLN A 49 10.01 -9.63 20.88
C GLN A 49 9.96 -11.06 20.34
N LEU A 50 11.10 -11.50 19.82
CA LEU A 50 11.33 -12.85 19.33
C LEU A 50 12.46 -13.49 20.15
N GLY A 51 12.11 -14.48 20.95
CA GLY A 51 13.02 -15.01 21.96
C GLY A 51 13.43 -13.90 22.96
N LYS A 52 14.75 -13.69 23.09
CA LYS A 52 15.33 -12.68 24.01
C LYS A 52 15.62 -11.33 23.35
N LYS A 53 15.33 -11.15 22.05
CA LYS A 53 15.66 -9.94 21.29
C LYS A 53 14.39 -9.27 20.74
N ILE A 54 14.45 -7.94 20.64
CA ILE A 54 13.43 -7.15 19.94
C ILE A 54 13.91 -6.96 18.50
N HIS A 55 13.05 -7.34 17.56
CA HIS A 55 13.23 -7.14 16.13
C HIS A 55 12.35 -5.99 15.67
N ASN A 56 12.93 -5.05 14.92
CA ASN A 56 12.21 -3.88 14.41
C ASN A 56 11.81 -4.12 12.96
N PHE A 57 10.58 -3.72 12.64
CA PHE A 57 9.98 -3.89 11.32
C PHE A 57 9.43 -2.55 10.82
N ILE A 58 9.36 -2.42 9.51
CA ILE A 58 8.70 -1.32 8.82
C ILE A 58 7.70 -1.88 7.81
N GLY A 59 6.52 -1.31 7.78
CA GLY A 59 5.49 -1.66 6.81
C GLY A 59 4.71 -0.44 6.36
N TRP A 60 3.94 -0.62 5.30
CA TRP A 60 3.12 0.41 4.67
C TRP A 60 1.71 -0.08 4.40
N ARG A 61 0.77 0.84 4.41
CA ARG A 61 -0.57 0.65 3.90
C ARG A 61 -0.96 1.89 3.10
N SER A 62 -1.21 1.73 1.80
CA SER A 62 -1.68 2.79 0.94
C SER A 62 -3.13 2.54 0.52
N VAL A 63 -3.92 3.61 0.51
CA VAL A 63 -5.25 3.68 -0.06
C VAL A 63 -5.16 4.61 -1.25
N HIS A 64 -5.40 4.09 -2.44
CA HIS A 64 -5.32 4.89 -3.66
C HIS A 64 -6.52 5.83 -3.77
N SER A 65 -7.71 5.31 -3.52
CA SER A 65 -8.94 6.10 -3.56
C SER A 65 -9.94 5.59 -2.51
N ASP A 66 -10.80 6.46 -2.03
CA ASP A 66 -11.85 6.19 -1.04
C ASP A 66 -13.25 6.60 -1.52
N HIS A 67 -13.38 7.05 -2.79
CA HIS A 67 -14.68 7.45 -3.37
C HIS A 67 -15.65 6.27 -3.49
N ILE A 68 -15.18 5.03 -3.54
CA ILE A 68 -15.97 3.80 -3.45
C ILE A 68 -15.40 2.95 -2.33
N MET A 69 -16.14 2.79 -1.26
CA MET A 69 -15.72 1.98 -0.11
C MET A 69 -16.32 0.57 -0.17
N PRO A 70 -15.63 -0.44 0.37
CA PRO A 70 -14.33 -0.35 1.01
C PRO A 70 -13.16 -0.37 0.02
N ALA A 71 -12.03 0.23 0.42
CA ALA A 71 -10.77 0.10 -0.31
C ALA A 71 -10.16 -1.29 -0.04
N LYS A 72 -9.98 -2.08 -1.12
CA LYS A 72 -9.56 -3.48 -1.06
C LYS A 72 -8.15 -3.65 -1.61
N GLY A 73 -7.35 -4.49 -0.95
CA GLY A 73 -6.04 -4.91 -1.43
C GLY A 73 -5.33 -5.83 -0.45
N GLY A 74 -4.40 -6.63 -0.96
CA GLY A 74 -3.60 -7.56 -0.18
C GLY A 74 -2.43 -6.91 0.55
N ILE A 75 -1.70 -7.74 1.31
CA ILE A 75 -0.45 -7.38 1.96
C ILE A 75 0.66 -8.26 1.39
N ARG A 76 1.78 -7.62 0.98
CA ARG A 76 2.97 -8.30 0.50
C ARG A 76 4.03 -8.37 1.60
N TYR A 77 4.66 -9.51 1.74
CA TYR A 77 5.83 -9.70 2.60
C TYR A 77 7.06 -9.87 1.70
N SER A 78 7.97 -8.89 1.72
CA SER A 78 9.16 -8.89 0.87
C SER A 78 10.27 -8.07 1.48
N ILE A 79 11.53 -8.51 1.29
CA ILE A 79 12.71 -7.76 1.70
C ILE A 79 12.88 -6.46 0.89
N ASP A 80 12.38 -6.46 -0.34
CA ASP A 80 12.49 -5.32 -1.27
C ASP A 80 11.31 -4.35 -1.15
N ALA A 81 10.33 -4.66 -0.27
CA ALA A 81 9.16 -3.82 -0.10
C ALA A 81 9.53 -2.38 0.26
N ASN A 82 8.90 -1.44 -0.39
CA ASN A 82 9.05 -0.01 -0.17
C ASN A 82 7.72 0.73 -0.43
N GLN A 83 7.66 2.01 -0.09
CA GLN A 83 6.46 2.82 -0.21
C GLN A 83 6.02 3.00 -1.66
N ASP A 84 6.95 3.31 -2.56
CA ASP A 84 6.73 3.50 -3.99
C ASP A 84 6.00 2.30 -4.63
N GLU A 85 6.48 1.09 -4.33
CA GLU A 85 5.83 -0.15 -4.78
C GLU A 85 4.41 -0.31 -4.22
N VAL A 86 4.21 0.06 -2.95
CA VAL A 86 2.89 -0.07 -2.30
C VAL A 86 1.89 0.90 -2.90
N GLU A 87 2.27 2.14 -3.16
CA GLU A 87 1.42 3.17 -3.80
C GLU A 87 1.06 2.77 -5.23
N SER A 88 2.05 2.35 -6.01
CA SER A 88 1.83 1.86 -7.37
C SER A 88 0.84 0.70 -7.42
N MET A 89 1.01 -0.29 -6.54
CA MET A 89 0.10 -1.43 -6.48
C MET A 89 -1.30 -1.05 -5.97
N ALA A 90 -1.43 -0.05 -5.10
CA ALA A 90 -2.73 0.43 -4.65
C ALA A 90 -3.50 1.10 -5.81
N ALA A 91 -2.81 1.91 -6.63
CA ALA A 91 -3.36 2.52 -7.83
C ALA A 91 -3.82 1.44 -8.84
N LEU A 92 -2.95 0.49 -9.15
CA LEU A 92 -3.28 -0.63 -10.04
C LEU A 92 -4.47 -1.45 -9.54
N MET A 93 -4.66 -1.57 -8.23
CA MET A 93 -5.85 -2.23 -7.67
C MET A 93 -7.14 -1.46 -7.93
N SER A 94 -7.14 -0.11 -7.85
CA SER A 94 -8.31 0.69 -8.23
C SER A 94 -8.67 0.52 -9.70
N TYR A 95 -7.68 0.60 -10.58
CA TYR A 95 -7.91 0.43 -12.02
C TYR A 95 -8.41 -0.97 -12.34
N LYS A 96 -7.85 -1.99 -11.69
CA LYS A 96 -8.32 -3.37 -11.86
C LYS A 96 -9.77 -3.53 -11.43
N CYS A 97 -10.19 -2.94 -10.32
CA CYS A 97 -11.58 -2.96 -9.87
C CYS A 97 -12.51 -2.25 -10.86
N ALA A 98 -12.08 -1.10 -11.38
CA ALA A 98 -12.85 -0.33 -12.37
C ALA A 98 -13.02 -1.10 -13.68
N ILE A 99 -11.96 -1.76 -14.19
CA ILE A 99 -12.01 -2.54 -15.44
C ILE A 99 -13.01 -3.70 -15.36
N VAL A 100 -13.11 -4.36 -14.21
CA VAL A 100 -14.03 -5.50 -14.01
C VAL A 100 -15.36 -5.09 -13.38
N ASP A 101 -15.61 -3.78 -13.26
CA ASP A 101 -16.84 -3.18 -12.74
C ASP A 101 -17.28 -3.74 -11.38
N VAL A 102 -16.34 -3.81 -10.46
CA VAL A 102 -16.63 -4.16 -9.05
C VAL A 102 -16.56 -2.92 -8.15
N PRO A 103 -17.50 -2.76 -7.19
CA PRO A 103 -17.65 -1.56 -6.39
C PRO A 103 -16.62 -1.49 -5.24
N PHE A 104 -15.33 -1.46 -5.57
CA PHE A 104 -14.23 -1.33 -4.63
C PHE A 104 -13.19 -0.33 -5.10
N SER A 105 -12.64 0.44 -4.16
CA SER A 105 -11.40 1.18 -4.39
C SER A 105 -10.17 0.32 -4.10
N GLY A 106 -9.03 0.75 -4.61
CA GLY A 106 -7.77 0.02 -4.47
C GLY A 106 -7.00 0.43 -3.22
N SER A 107 -6.46 -0.56 -2.56
CA SER A 107 -5.46 -0.39 -1.51
C SER A 107 -4.39 -1.46 -1.60
N LYS A 108 -3.24 -1.20 -0.97
CA LYS A 108 -2.16 -2.18 -0.85
C LYS A 108 -1.43 -2.01 0.46
N GLY A 109 -0.92 -3.13 0.98
CA GLY A 109 -0.01 -3.12 2.11
C GLY A 109 1.25 -3.89 1.78
N ALA A 110 2.33 -3.56 2.50
CA ALA A 110 3.53 -4.39 2.51
C ALA A 110 4.23 -4.33 3.86
N LEU A 111 4.91 -5.41 4.19
CA LEU A 111 5.84 -5.51 5.32
C LEU A 111 7.23 -5.84 4.76
N LYS A 112 8.22 -5.01 5.10
CA LYS A 112 9.62 -5.25 4.70
C LYS A 112 10.22 -6.32 5.59
N ILE A 113 10.23 -7.56 5.08
CA ILE A 113 10.66 -8.74 5.80
C ILE A 113 11.09 -9.84 4.83
N ASP A 114 12.05 -10.65 5.22
CA ASP A 114 12.33 -11.93 4.59
C ASP A 114 11.58 -13.03 5.37
N PRO A 115 10.43 -13.53 4.86
CA PRO A 115 9.63 -14.52 5.58
C PRO A 115 10.36 -15.83 5.87
N LYS A 116 11.39 -16.15 5.08
CA LYS A 116 12.16 -17.39 5.21
C LYS A 116 13.08 -17.42 6.44
N LYS A 117 13.32 -16.23 7.05
CA LYS A 117 14.17 -16.09 8.25
C LYS A 117 13.44 -16.31 9.56
N TYR A 118 12.13 -16.52 9.53
CA TYR A 118 11.30 -16.61 10.71
C TYR A 118 10.47 -17.89 10.70
N GLU A 119 10.32 -18.49 11.86
CA GLU A 119 9.44 -19.63 12.05
C GLU A 119 7.97 -19.23 11.97
N ARG A 120 7.09 -20.20 11.71
CA ARG A 120 5.63 -19.96 11.59
C ARG A 120 5.04 -19.21 12.79
N GLY A 121 5.48 -19.57 14.01
CA GLY A 121 5.01 -18.92 15.25
C GLY A 121 5.51 -17.48 15.39
N GLU A 122 6.72 -17.18 14.92
CA GLU A 122 7.29 -15.83 14.88
C GLU A 122 6.58 -14.97 13.85
N MET A 123 6.37 -15.50 12.64
CA MET A 123 5.61 -14.84 11.59
C MET A 123 4.19 -14.50 12.04
N ALA A 124 3.52 -15.39 12.75
CA ALA A 124 2.20 -15.11 13.29
C ALA A 124 2.19 -13.93 14.29
N ARG A 125 3.21 -13.84 15.16
CA ARG A 125 3.38 -12.71 16.09
C ARG A 125 3.66 -11.40 15.36
N ILE A 126 4.57 -11.43 14.38
CA ILE A 126 4.90 -10.27 13.55
C ILE A 126 3.68 -9.76 12.79
N THR A 127 2.94 -10.66 12.14
CA THR A 127 1.73 -10.33 11.38
C THR A 127 0.63 -9.74 12.27
N ARG A 128 0.42 -10.34 13.45
CA ARG A 128 -0.57 -9.82 14.42
C ARG A 128 -0.20 -8.41 14.89
N ARG A 129 1.07 -8.17 15.19
CA ARG A 129 1.53 -6.85 15.61
C ARG A 129 1.38 -5.83 14.48
N PHE A 130 1.73 -6.19 13.25
CA PHE A 130 1.53 -5.34 12.08
C PHE A 130 0.05 -4.98 11.89
N ALA A 131 -0.85 -5.96 11.98
CA ALA A 131 -2.29 -5.74 11.90
C ALA A 131 -2.79 -4.78 13.00
N GLN A 132 -2.31 -4.92 14.23
CA GLN A 132 -2.65 -4.01 15.33
C GLN A 132 -2.22 -2.57 15.06
N GLU A 133 -1.05 -2.35 14.46
CA GLU A 133 -0.61 -1.00 14.09
C GLU A 133 -1.46 -0.40 12.96
N LEU A 134 -1.85 -1.21 11.98
CA LEU A 134 -2.75 -0.76 10.92
C LEU A 134 -4.15 -0.42 11.46
N ILE A 135 -4.69 -1.22 12.37
CA ILE A 135 -5.99 -0.96 12.99
C ILE A 135 -5.99 0.36 13.76
N LYS A 136 -4.95 0.66 14.52
CA LYS A 136 -4.82 1.94 15.23
C LYS A 136 -4.89 3.14 14.27
N SER A 137 -4.21 3.04 13.12
CA SER A 137 -4.21 4.10 12.12
C SER A 137 -5.56 4.24 11.39
N CYS A 138 -6.29 3.13 11.20
CA CYS A 138 -7.59 3.13 10.52
C CYS A 138 -8.75 3.50 11.47
N LEU A 139 -8.71 3.09 12.75
CA LEU A 139 -9.79 3.35 13.71
C LEU A 139 -9.83 4.79 14.21
N LEU A 140 -8.71 5.51 14.20
CA LEU A 140 -8.69 6.94 14.49
C LEU A 140 -9.47 7.76 13.43
N TYR A 141 -9.64 7.21 12.23
CA TYR A 141 -10.40 7.85 11.15
C TYR A 141 -11.92 7.58 11.23
N THR A 142 -12.33 6.53 11.94
CA THR A 142 -13.76 6.18 12.09
C THR A 142 -14.40 6.72 13.37
N SER A 143 -13.61 7.16 14.35
CA SER A 143 -14.14 7.70 15.60
C SER A 143 -14.57 9.17 15.51
N ASP A 144 -14.03 9.95 14.57
CA ASP A 144 -14.40 11.35 14.36
C ASP A 144 -15.66 11.54 13.50
N ALA A 145 -16.17 10.48 12.89
CA ALA A 145 -17.38 10.54 12.05
C ALA A 145 -18.70 10.27 12.80
N ALA A 146 -18.63 10.05 14.12
CA ALA A 146 -19.79 9.66 14.94
C ALA A 146 -20.29 10.75 15.90
N ASP A 147 -19.67 11.93 15.93
CA ASP A 147 -19.97 13.00 16.90
C ASP A 147 -20.45 14.33 16.25
N ASP A 148 -21.04 14.28 15.03
CA ASP A 148 -21.78 15.42 14.43
C ASP A 148 -23.21 15.05 14.08
#